data_c362cbc6be28b70a489bea9165725e89
#
_entry.id   c362cbc6be28b70a489bea9165725e89
#
_cell.length_a   1.000
_cell.length_b   1.000
_cell.length_c   1.000
_cell.angle_alpha   90.00
_cell.angle_beta   90.00
_cell.angle_gamma   90.00
#
_symmetry.space_group_name_H-M   'P 1'
#
loop_
_entity.id
_entity.type
_entity.pdbx_description
1 polymer ?
#
loop_
_entity_poly.entity_id
_entity_poly.type
_entity_poly.pdbx_seq_one_letter_code
_entity_poly.pdbx_strand_id
1 'polypeptide(L)'
;MTGDDRQPTGTGNGEYAGARHDPGNTPDRRYSVPAEQDGTALERSARRNGRRSGPTGPSVPDRPGDVWDRRVAAGLAFLRRRLSGQYEVDEFGFDPELTDQVFHPVLRRLYRDWFRTEVYGVHRLPVDGAGLVVGNHSGTVAMDALVLAAVLHDRHPKHRYLRLLGADLVFRMPVVSELVRKTGGTVACNPDAERLLGRGELVGVFPEGFKGVGKLYADRYKLQRFGRGGFVSAALRTGTPIIPVAIVGAEETYPMLADIKPLARLLKLPYFPVTPTFPWLGPLGAVPLPSKWLIEFCPPIPTDHLVDSADDPLVVFNLADQVRETIQQTLHQLLEKRPDPFGP
;
A
#
# COMPACT_ATOMS: atom_id res chain seq x y z
N MET A 1 44.49 26.36 -50.93
CA MET A 1 44.99 27.55 -50.22
C MET A 1 44.74 27.22 -48.77
N THR A 2 45.78 26.67 -48.17
CA THR A 2 46.73 27.23 -47.20
C THR A 2 46.03 27.53 -45.88
N GLY A 3 46.17 26.70 -44.83
CA GLY A 3 47.30 26.58 -43.93
C GLY A 3 46.88 27.30 -42.67
N ASP A 4 47.08 26.92 -41.50
CA ASP A 4 48.32 26.59 -40.83
C ASP A 4 48.00 26.03 -39.41
N ASP A 5 48.85 25.15 -38.97
CA ASP A 5 49.05 24.58 -37.63
C ASP A 5 49.25 25.63 -36.52
N ARG A 6 48.94 25.23 -35.30
CA ARG A 6 49.86 25.24 -34.12
C ARG A 6 49.26 24.67 -32.86
N GLN A 7 49.76 23.51 -32.41
CA GLN A 7 49.87 23.19 -30.98
C GLN A 7 50.99 24.02 -30.30
N PRO A 8 50.97 24.14 -29.00
CA PRO A 8 52.14 23.74 -28.23
C PRO A 8 51.85 22.83 -27.04
N THR A 9 52.73 21.88 -26.91
CA THR A 9 53.09 21.02 -25.79
C THR A 9 53.43 21.75 -24.51
N GLY A 10 53.08 21.17 -23.37
CA GLY A 10 53.56 21.59 -22.04
C GLY A 10 53.51 20.44 -21.05
N THR A 11 54.61 19.76 -20.91
CA THR A 11 54.97 18.77 -19.92
C THR A 11 55.11 19.38 -18.54
N GLY A 12 54.63 18.76 -17.50
CA GLY A 12 54.87 19.10 -16.09
C GLY A 12 54.71 17.88 -15.19
N ASN A 13 55.80 17.17 -14.99
CA ASN A 13 55.99 16.17 -13.96
C ASN A 13 55.92 16.80 -12.57
N GLY A 14 55.18 16.22 -11.67
CA GLY A 14 55.22 16.49 -10.24
C GLY A 14 55.12 15.18 -9.46
N GLU A 15 56.30 14.60 -9.18
CA GLU A 15 56.50 13.58 -8.18
C GLU A 15 56.07 14.09 -6.80
N TYR A 16 55.26 13.33 -6.09
CA TYR A 16 55.19 13.40 -4.65
C TYR A 16 55.33 12.01 -4.03
N ALA A 17 56.28 11.97 -3.13
CA ALA A 17 56.88 10.87 -2.40
C ALA A 17 55.90 10.04 -1.58
N GLY A 18 56.21 8.75 -1.50
CA GLY A 18 55.55 7.75 -0.67
C GLY A 18 55.72 8.02 0.82
N ALA A 19 54.63 7.83 1.56
CA ALA A 19 54.65 7.60 3.00
C ALA A 19 54.24 6.14 3.26
N ARG A 20 55.21 5.40 3.78
CA ARG A 20 55.06 4.04 4.28
C ARG A 20 54.19 4.06 5.52
N HIS A 21 53.13 3.26 5.56
CA HIS A 21 52.32 3.01 6.75
C HIS A 21 52.76 1.72 7.39
N ASP A 22 53.15 1.79 8.64
CA ASP A 22 53.58 0.76 9.55
C ASP A 22 52.35 0.00 10.14
N PRO A 23 52.30 -1.32 10.12
CA PRO A 23 51.17 -2.07 10.71
C PRO A 23 51.55 -2.51 12.14
N GLY A 24 51.03 -1.81 13.14
CA GLY A 24 51.25 -2.26 14.51
C GLY A 24 50.74 -1.26 15.54
N ASN A 25 49.48 -1.34 15.91
CA ASN A 25 49.02 -1.25 17.30
C ASN A 25 47.49 -1.19 17.39
N THR A 26 46.81 -2.29 17.59
CA THR A 26 45.42 -2.36 18.05
C THR A 26 45.41 -2.49 19.57
N PRO A 27 44.76 -1.59 20.31
CA PRO A 27 44.40 -1.86 21.69
C PRO A 27 43.09 -2.63 21.77
N ASP A 28 43.23 -3.84 22.26
CA ASP A 28 42.18 -4.76 22.72
C ASP A 28 41.30 -4.05 23.80
N ARG A 29 40.10 -3.60 23.45
CA ARG A 29 39.10 -3.17 24.42
C ARG A 29 38.15 -4.33 24.68
N ARG A 30 38.50 -5.12 25.66
CA ARG A 30 37.60 -6.05 26.35
C ARG A 30 36.49 -5.22 27.03
N TYR A 31 35.28 -5.32 26.53
CA TYR A 31 34.11 -4.94 27.28
C TYR A 31 33.84 -5.99 28.36
N SER A 32 34.14 -5.66 29.60
CA SER A 32 33.72 -6.39 30.76
C SER A 32 32.22 -6.16 31.01
N VAL A 33 31.49 -7.26 31.07
CA VAL A 33 30.07 -7.31 31.51
C VAL A 33 30.05 -6.96 33.00
N PRO A 34 29.20 -6.01 33.49
CA PRO A 34 28.98 -5.84 34.91
C PRO A 34 28.10 -6.97 35.45
N ALA A 35 28.54 -7.51 36.59
CA ALA A 35 27.86 -8.56 37.32
C ALA A 35 26.45 -8.15 37.79
N GLU A 36 25.59 -9.15 37.79
CA GLU A 36 24.29 -9.23 38.45
C GLU A 36 24.29 -8.58 39.83
N GLN A 37 23.42 -7.55 40.02
CA GLN A 37 23.06 -7.09 41.36
C GLN A 37 21.56 -7.36 41.61
N ASP A 38 21.38 -8.29 42.54
CA ASP A 38 20.23 -8.52 43.43
C ASP A 38 18.86 -7.95 43.10
N GLY A 39 17.99 -8.82 42.62
CA GLY A 39 16.55 -8.69 42.48
C GLY A 39 15.78 -8.82 43.76
N THR A 40 15.89 -7.91 44.75
CA THR A 40 15.13 -8.00 46.00
C THR A 40 14.20 -6.82 46.30
N ALA A 41 14.16 -5.77 45.48
CA ALA A 41 13.30 -4.61 45.69
C ALA A 41 11.98 -4.65 44.89
N LEU A 42 11.91 -5.32 43.75
CA LEU A 42 10.68 -5.38 42.92
C LEU A 42 9.71 -6.50 43.32
N GLU A 43 10.19 -7.56 43.97
CA GLU A 43 9.31 -8.65 44.46
C GLU A 43 8.48 -8.28 45.69
N ARG A 44 8.86 -7.26 46.47
CA ARG A 44 8.11 -6.86 47.65
C ARG A 44 6.92 -5.92 47.33
N SER A 45 6.93 -5.27 46.17
CA SER A 45 5.79 -4.42 45.75
C SER A 45 4.65 -5.22 45.10
N ALA A 46 4.95 -6.36 44.50
CA ALA A 46 3.95 -7.20 43.83
C ALA A 46 3.07 -8.03 44.79
N ARG A 47 3.52 -8.23 46.04
CA ARG A 47 2.76 -9.04 47.03
C ARG A 47 1.66 -8.31 47.77
N ARG A 48 1.49 -7.00 47.60
CA ARG A 48 0.52 -6.22 48.36
C ARG A 48 -0.83 -5.95 47.67
N ASN A 49 -0.99 -6.35 46.41
CA ASN A 49 -2.25 -6.26 45.63
C ASN A 49 -2.77 -7.63 45.19
N GLY A 50 -2.71 -8.61 46.11
CA GLY A 50 -3.34 -9.90 45.94
C GLY A 50 -4.87 -9.78 45.95
N ARG A 51 -5.49 -9.32 44.87
CA ARG A 51 -6.88 -9.64 44.58
C ARG A 51 -6.96 -11.13 44.29
N ARG A 52 -7.57 -11.85 45.21
CA ARG A 52 -7.96 -13.26 45.05
C ARG A 52 -8.69 -13.42 43.73
N SER A 53 -8.05 -14.06 42.75
CA SER A 53 -8.73 -14.68 41.64
C SER A 53 -9.58 -15.83 42.21
N GLY A 54 -10.89 -15.60 42.33
CA GLY A 54 -11.86 -16.66 42.58
C GLY A 54 -11.85 -17.64 41.38
N PRO A 55 -12.33 -18.89 41.59
CA PRO A 55 -12.37 -19.88 40.55
C PRO A 55 -13.18 -19.35 39.36
N THR A 56 -12.59 -19.42 38.16
CA THR A 56 -13.31 -19.17 36.92
C THR A 56 -14.40 -20.23 36.77
N GLY A 57 -15.61 -19.88 37.16
CA GLY A 57 -16.80 -20.66 36.83
C GLY A 57 -16.96 -20.70 35.29
N PRO A 58 -17.70 -21.70 34.76
CA PRO A 58 -17.92 -21.82 33.32
C PRO A 58 -18.49 -20.49 32.82
N SER A 59 -17.86 -19.97 31.75
CA SER A 59 -18.30 -18.73 31.08
C SER A 59 -19.76 -18.94 30.64
N VAL A 60 -20.66 -18.19 31.22
CA VAL A 60 -22.07 -18.16 30.82
C VAL A 60 -22.08 -17.66 29.37
N PRO A 61 -22.66 -18.38 28.40
CA PRO A 61 -22.75 -17.91 27.04
C PRO A 61 -23.51 -16.58 27.01
N ASP A 62 -22.93 -15.60 26.32
CA ASP A 62 -23.50 -14.26 26.16
C ASP A 62 -24.94 -14.36 25.64
N ARG A 63 -25.87 -13.76 26.33
CA ARG A 63 -27.27 -13.64 25.85
C ARG A 63 -27.26 -12.72 24.61
N PRO A 64 -28.13 -12.97 23.62
CA PRO A 64 -28.22 -12.09 22.43
C PRO A 64 -28.37 -10.60 22.75
N GLY A 65 -29.01 -10.24 23.86
CA GLY A 65 -29.12 -8.86 24.37
C GLY A 65 -27.78 -8.25 24.75
N ASP A 66 -26.90 -8.99 25.43
CA ASP A 66 -25.63 -8.48 25.93
C ASP A 66 -24.67 -8.10 24.81
N VAL A 67 -24.78 -8.74 23.63
CA VAL A 67 -23.99 -8.44 22.43
C VAL A 67 -24.49 -7.14 21.78
N TRP A 68 -25.81 -6.92 21.75
CA TRP A 68 -26.41 -5.69 21.24
C TRP A 68 -26.04 -4.50 22.10
N ASP A 69 -26.19 -4.61 23.43
CA ASP A 69 -25.86 -3.53 24.38
C ASP A 69 -24.39 -3.14 24.30
N ARG A 70 -23.49 -4.11 24.15
CA ARG A 70 -22.05 -3.84 23.95
C ARG A 70 -21.76 -3.12 22.63
N ARG A 71 -22.42 -3.50 21.54
CA ARG A 71 -22.27 -2.83 20.24
C ARG A 71 -22.80 -1.40 20.25
N VAL A 72 -23.95 -1.19 20.87
CA VAL A 72 -24.54 0.15 21.04
C VAL A 72 -23.64 1.03 21.93
N ALA A 73 -23.17 0.49 23.05
CA ALA A 73 -22.26 1.20 23.95
C ALA A 73 -20.92 1.55 23.26
N ALA A 74 -20.36 0.62 22.49
CA ALA A 74 -19.15 0.87 21.70
C ALA A 74 -19.38 1.95 20.63
N GLY A 75 -20.51 1.92 19.93
CA GLY A 75 -20.89 2.94 18.94
C GLY A 75 -21.08 4.34 19.57
N LEU A 76 -21.74 4.41 20.73
CA LEU A 76 -21.91 5.65 21.47
C LEU A 76 -20.57 6.20 21.98
N ALA A 77 -19.69 5.34 22.50
CA ALA A 77 -18.36 5.72 22.92
C ALA A 77 -17.52 6.24 21.74
N PHE A 78 -17.60 5.60 20.58
CA PHE A 78 -16.98 6.08 19.34
C PHE A 78 -17.49 7.47 18.96
N LEU A 79 -18.80 7.67 18.87
CA LEU A 79 -19.39 8.97 18.54
C LEU A 79 -18.97 10.05 19.52
N ARG A 80 -18.97 9.74 20.82
CA ARG A 80 -18.52 10.68 21.87
C ARG A 80 -17.08 11.09 21.64
N ARG A 81 -16.15 10.15 21.39
CA ARG A 81 -14.74 10.48 21.10
C ARG A 81 -14.61 11.38 19.87
N ARG A 82 -15.39 11.12 18.83
CA ARG A 82 -15.39 11.94 17.59
C ARG A 82 -15.89 13.37 17.87
N LEU A 83 -16.97 13.52 18.60
CA LEU A 83 -17.52 14.83 18.93
C LEU A 83 -16.65 15.62 19.90
N SER A 84 -15.92 14.95 20.79
CA SER A 84 -15.01 15.59 21.76
C SER A 84 -13.59 15.82 21.23
N GLY A 85 -13.28 15.41 19.97
CA GLY A 85 -11.94 15.51 19.41
C GLY A 85 -10.91 14.54 20.04
N GLN A 86 -11.36 13.55 20.82
CA GLN A 86 -10.51 12.56 21.48
C GLN A 86 -10.26 11.36 20.58
N TYR A 87 -9.59 11.57 19.45
CA TYR A 87 -9.14 10.53 18.54
C TYR A 87 -7.73 10.85 18.03
N GLU A 88 -6.97 9.83 17.75
CA GLU A 88 -5.60 9.96 17.27
C GLU A 88 -5.54 9.74 15.75
N VAL A 89 -4.71 10.53 15.11
CA VAL A 89 -4.32 10.37 13.70
C VAL A 89 -2.81 10.40 13.61
N ASP A 90 -2.25 9.68 12.67
CA ASP A 90 -0.82 9.77 12.41
C ASP A 90 -0.44 11.06 11.66
N GLU A 91 0.84 11.25 11.40
CA GLU A 91 1.35 12.45 10.69
C GLU A 91 0.83 12.59 9.26
N PHE A 92 0.31 11.52 8.64
CA PHE A 92 -0.32 11.52 7.31
C PHE A 92 -1.85 11.71 7.40
N GLY A 93 -2.41 11.76 8.59
CA GLY A 93 -3.85 11.91 8.84
C GLY A 93 -4.61 10.59 8.89
N PHE A 94 -3.93 9.45 8.94
CA PHE A 94 -4.57 8.14 9.05
C PHE A 94 -5.21 7.95 10.41
N ASP A 95 -6.43 7.43 10.39
CA ASP A 95 -7.30 7.22 11.52
C ASP A 95 -7.72 5.74 11.60
N PRO A 96 -6.96 4.92 12.33
CA PRO A 96 -7.22 3.49 12.43
C PRO A 96 -8.62 3.18 12.98
N GLU A 97 -9.05 3.93 14.01
CA GLU A 97 -10.34 3.69 14.65
C GLU A 97 -11.52 3.93 13.69
N LEU A 98 -11.48 5.01 12.92
CA LEU A 98 -12.49 5.30 11.90
C LEU A 98 -12.47 4.24 10.79
N THR A 99 -11.29 3.83 10.38
CA THR A 99 -11.12 2.81 9.34
C THR A 99 -11.73 1.49 9.78
N ASP A 100 -11.46 1.03 10.99
CA ASP A 100 -11.94 -0.25 11.49
C ASP A 100 -13.43 -0.26 11.81
N GLN A 101 -13.96 0.85 12.35
CA GLN A 101 -15.35 0.89 12.81
C GLN A 101 -16.34 1.29 11.71
N VAL A 102 -15.90 2.03 10.68
CA VAL A 102 -16.79 2.55 9.64
C VAL A 102 -16.46 1.97 8.27
N PHE A 103 -15.21 2.11 7.80
CA PHE A 103 -14.86 1.74 6.43
C PHE A 103 -14.73 0.24 6.22
N HIS A 104 -13.97 -0.45 7.05
CA HIS A 104 -13.77 -1.90 6.90
C HIS A 104 -15.07 -2.70 6.97
N PRO A 105 -16.04 -2.44 7.85
CA PRO A 105 -17.31 -3.16 7.85
C PRO A 105 -18.10 -3.01 6.54
N VAL A 106 -18.10 -1.80 5.95
CA VAL A 106 -18.78 -1.55 4.66
C VAL A 106 -18.04 -2.24 3.52
N LEU A 107 -16.71 -2.06 3.44
CA LEU A 107 -15.89 -2.68 2.41
C LEU A 107 -15.89 -4.20 2.52
N ARG A 108 -15.95 -4.75 3.74
CA ARG A 108 -16.03 -6.20 3.98
C ARG A 108 -17.29 -6.81 3.36
N ARG A 109 -18.46 -6.18 3.54
CA ARG A 109 -19.70 -6.62 2.88
C ARG A 109 -19.56 -6.53 1.36
N LEU A 110 -18.98 -5.44 0.87
CA LEU A 110 -18.79 -5.22 -0.56
C LEU A 110 -17.89 -6.31 -1.18
N TYR A 111 -16.71 -6.56 -0.62
CA TYR A 111 -15.80 -7.54 -1.22
C TYR A 111 -16.23 -8.99 -0.99
N ARG A 112 -16.85 -9.32 0.15
CA ARG A 112 -17.29 -10.70 0.45
C ARG A 112 -18.57 -11.08 -0.25
N ASP A 113 -19.60 -10.23 -0.10
CA ASP A 113 -20.97 -10.59 -0.45
C ASP A 113 -21.33 -10.11 -1.85
N TRP A 114 -20.86 -8.91 -2.24
CA TRP A 114 -21.18 -8.32 -3.54
C TRP A 114 -20.21 -8.75 -4.64
N PHE A 115 -18.91 -8.63 -4.40
CA PHE A 115 -17.88 -9.03 -5.35
C PHE A 115 -17.44 -10.48 -5.20
N ARG A 116 -17.85 -11.18 -4.16
CA ARG A 116 -17.49 -12.59 -3.90
C ARG A 116 -15.99 -12.85 -4.10
N THR A 117 -15.17 -11.98 -3.53
CA THR A 117 -13.74 -11.89 -3.77
C THR A 117 -12.99 -13.12 -3.24
N GLU A 118 -12.25 -13.78 -4.10
CA GLU A 118 -11.28 -14.81 -3.73
C GLU A 118 -9.86 -14.24 -3.69
N VAL A 119 -9.07 -14.69 -2.73
CA VAL A 119 -7.75 -14.10 -2.45
C VAL A 119 -6.72 -15.20 -2.32
N TYR A 120 -5.62 -15.04 -3.05
CA TYR A 120 -4.51 -15.98 -3.10
C TYR A 120 -3.21 -15.32 -2.68
N GLY A 121 -2.27 -16.11 -2.16
CA GLY A 121 -0.90 -15.66 -1.90
C GLY A 121 -0.71 -14.71 -0.72
N VAL A 122 -1.67 -14.53 0.18
CA VAL A 122 -1.54 -13.62 1.35
C VAL A 122 -0.32 -13.95 2.22
N HIS A 123 0.07 -15.22 2.31
CA HIS A 123 1.26 -15.68 3.03
C HIS A 123 2.59 -15.14 2.46
N ARG A 124 2.56 -14.54 1.28
CA ARG A 124 3.72 -13.91 0.62
C ARG A 124 3.95 -12.48 1.10
N LEU A 125 2.99 -11.89 1.82
CA LEU A 125 3.15 -10.59 2.46
C LEU A 125 4.05 -10.71 3.69
N PRO A 126 4.93 -9.74 3.95
CA PRO A 126 5.77 -9.76 5.14
C PRO A 126 4.91 -9.61 6.40
N VAL A 127 5.06 -10.55 7.34
CA VAL A 127 4.35 -10.52 8.63
C VAL A 127 4.76 -9.28 9.44
N ASP A 128 6.05 -8.94 9.37
CA ASP A 128 6.67 -7.77 9.99
C ASP A 128 7.55 -7.04 8.98
N GLY A 129 7.85 -5.77 9.24
CA GLY A 129 8.68 -4.95 8.37
C GLY A 129 7.94 -4.40 7.15
N ALA A 130 8.67 -3.73 6.27
CA ALA A 130 8.13 -3.05 5.11
C ALA A 130 7.77 -4.01 3.97
N GLY A 131 6.83 -3.58 3.14
CA GLY A 131 6.50 -4.23 1.87
C GLY A 131 5.84 -3.25 0.91
N LEU A 132 6.31 -3.20 -0.33
CA LEU A 132 5.69 -2.38 -1.36
C LEU A 132 4.79 -3.24 -2.25
N VAL A 133 3.48 -3.11 -2.07
CA VAL A 133 2.46 -3.80 -2.86
C VAL A 133 2.17 -3.01 -4.13
N VAL A 134 2.37 -3.64 -5.29
CA VAL A 134 2.23 -2.99 -6.61
C VAL A 134 1.16 -3.68 -7.41
N GLY A 135 0.06 -2.98 -7.74
CA GLY A 135 -1.10 -3.54 -8.43
C GLY A 135 -1.38 -2.93 -9.80
N ASN A 136 -2.16 -3.68 -10.62
CA ASN A 136 -2.84 -3.11 -11.76
C ASN A 136 -3.97 -2.21 -11.30
N HIS A 137 -4.19 -1.09 -12.02
CA HIS A 137 -5.23 -0.12 -11.68
C HIS A 137 -6.37 -0.14 -12.69
N SER A 138 -7.60 -0.18 -12.19
CA SER A 138 -8.75 -0.43 -13.05
C SER A 138 -10.07 0.08 -12.46
N GLY A 139 -11.11 0.06 -13.28
CA GLY A 139 -12.48 0.17 -12.83
C GLY A 139 -13.07 1.57 -12.76
N THR A 140 -12.62 2.54 -13.54
CA THR A 140 -13.22 3.90 -13.64
C THR A 140 -13.25 4.67 -12.32
N VAL A 141 -13.54 3.99 -11.22
CA VAL A 141 -13.43 4.46 -9.83
C VAL A 141 -12.44 3.54 -9.12
N ALA A 142 -11.49 4.08 -8.37
CA ALA A 142 -10.40 3.33 -7.70
C ALA A 142 -10.91 2.41 -6.57
N MET A 143 -11.92 1.58 -6.87
CA MET A 143 -12.50 0.61 -5.95
C MET A 143 -11.54 -0.53 -5.66
N ASP A 144 -10.69 -0.87 -6.63
CA ASP A 144 -9.60 -1.85 -6.52
C ASP A 144 -8.67 -1.56 -5.35
N ALA A 145 -8.25 -0.30 -5.19
CA ALA A 145 -7.39 0.12 -4.10
C ALA A 145 -8.06 -0.04 -2.72
N LEU A 146 -9.33 0.35 -2.60
CA LEU A 146 -10.08 0.26 -1.36
C LEU A 146 -10.35 -1.21 -0.96
N VAL A 147 -10.74 -2.02 -1.94
CA VAL A 147 -10.98 -3.46 -1.73
C VAL A 147 -9.67 -4.16 -1.38
N LEU A 148 -8.57 -3.88 -2.07
CA LEU A 148 -7.27 -4.45 -1.78
C LEU A 148 -6.84 -4.14 -0.34
N ALA A 149 -6.99 -2.89 0.12
CA ALA A 149 -6.65 -2.49 1.47
C ALA A 149 -7.48 -3.24 2.53
N ALA A 150 -8.80 -3.34 2.33
CA ALA A 150 -9.68 -4.04 3.25
C ALA A 150 -9.42 -5.56 3.28
N VAL A 151 -9.21 -6.17 2.11
CA VAL A 151 -8.88 -7.59 1.97
C VAL A 151 -7.55 -7.91 2.64
N LEU A 152 -6.51 -7.08 2.40
CA LEU A 152 -5.21 -7.27 3.03
C LEU A 152 -5.34 -7.21 4.55
N HIS A 153 -5.99 -6.19 5.09
CA HIS A 153 -6.19 -6.06 6.54
C HIS A 153 -6.92 -7.29 7.13
N ASP A 154 -7.99 -7.74 6.51
CA ASP A 154 -8.79 -8.86 7.04
C ASP A 154 -8.08 -10.22 6.92
N ARG A 155 -7.25 -10.42 5.90
CA ARG A 155 -6.59 -11.70 5.61
C ARG A 155 -5.17 -11.80 6.17
N HIS A 156 -4.53 -10.67 6.47
CA HIS A 156 -3.19 -10.66 7.02
C HIS A 156 -3.19 -11.12 8.49
N PRO A 157 -2.27 -12.01 8.92
CA PRO A 157 -2.28 -12.60 10.27
C PRO A 157 -2.15 -11.58 11.40
N LYS A 158 -1.54 -10.41 11.14
CA LYS A 158 -1.42 -9.29 12.09
C LYS A 158 -2.36 -8.12 11.78
N HIS A 159 -3.34 -8.30 10.91
CA HIS A 159 -4.29 -7.26 10.51
C HIS A 159 -3.62 -5.92 10.15
N ARG A 160 -2.55 -5.99 9.34
CA ARG A 160 -1.80 -4.80 8.94
C ARG A 160 -2.60 -3.94 7.98
N TYR A 161 -2.41 -2.63 8.08
CA TYR A 161 -3.00 -1.68 7.13
C TYR A 161 -2.14 -1.54 5.88
N LEU A 162 -2.79 -1.30 4.74
CA LEU A 162 -2.14 -0.93 3.49
C LEU A 162 -2.21 0.59 3.31
N ARG A 163 -1.06 1.25 3.31
CA ARG A 163 -0.94 2.70 3.12
C ARG A 163 -0.91 3.02 1.63
N LEU A 164 -2.00 3.56 1.11
CA LEU A 164 -2.17 3.76 -0.33
C LEU A 164 -1.52 5.06 -0.81
N LEU A 165 -0.74 4.99 -1.88
CA LEU A 165 -0.21 6.16 -2.58
C LEU A 165 -1.18 6.60 -3.68
N GLY A 166 -1.77 7.78 -3.51
CA GLY A 166 -2.76 8.33 -4.43
C GLY A 166 -2.26 9.54 -5.21
N ALA A 167 -2.84 9.77 -6.39
CA ALA A 167 -2.48 10.92 -7.23
C ALA A 167 -2.96 12.24 -6.61
N ASP A 168 -2.21 13.33 -6.85
CA ASP A 168 -2.49 14.69 -6.34
C ASP A 168 -3.93 15.16 -6.52
N LEU A 169 -4.56 14.77 -7.64
CA LEU A 169 -5.93 15.17 -7.94
C LEU A 169 -6.91 14.71 -6.86
N VAL A 170 -6.73 13.50 -6.32
CA VAL A 170 -7.58 12.93 -5.28
C VAL A 170 -7.51 13.80 -4.01
N PHE A 171 -6.32 14.31 -3.69
CA PHE A 171 -6.08 15.16 -2.52
C PHE A 171 -6.49 16.62 -2.71
N ARG A 172 -6.85 17.03 -3.93
CA ARG A 172 -7.44 18.34 -4.22
C ARG A 172 -8.98 18.34 -4.18
N MET A 173 -9.60 17.17 -4.14
CA MET A 173 -11.05 17.05 -4.09
C MET A 173 -11.55 17.25 -2.66
N PRO A 174 -12.41 18.25 -2.38
CA PRO A 174 -12.98 18.44 -1.03
C PRO A 174 -13.72 17.16 -0.61
N VAL A 175 -13.75 16.87 0.68
CA VAL A 175 -14.34 15.67 1.30
C VAL A 175 -13.59 14.39 0.94
N VAL A 176 -13.30 14.12 -0.34
CA VAL A 176 -12.57 12.92 -0.78
C VAL A 176 -11.16 12.90 -0.21
N SER A 177 -10.47 14.05 -0.23
CA SER A 177 -9.10 14.16 0.30
C SER A 177 -9.02 13.80 1.78
N GLU A 178 -9.97 14.28 2.57
CA GLU A 178 -10.04 13.98 4.01
C GLU A 178 -10.34 12.49 4.24
N LEU A 179 -11.28 11.93 3.49
CA LEU A 179 -11.65 10.53 3.54
C LEU A 179 -10.46 9.62 3.22
N VAL A 180 -9.76 9.91 2.12
CA VAL A 180 -8.59 9.15 1.67
C VAL A 180 -7.47 9.22 2.70
N ARG A 181 -7.18 10.39 3.29
CA ARG A 181 -6.19 10.51 4.36
C ARG A 181 -6.56 9.69 5.58
N LYS A 182 -7.81 9.78 6.03
CA LYS A 182 -8.31 9.04 7.19
C LYS A 182 -8.29 7.52 6.99
N THR A 183 -8.36 7.06 5.76
CA THR A 183 -8.25 5.63 5.43
C THR A 183 -6.81 5.17 5.09
N GLY A 184 -5.81 6.01 5.38
CA GLY A 184 -4.40 5.66 5.24
C GLY A 184 -3.78 6.03 3.89
N GLY A 185 -4.52 6.76 3.03
CA GLY A 185 -3.98 7.26 1.77
C GLY A 185 -3.10 8.50 1.95
N THR A 186 -2.01 8.58 1.20
CA THR A 186 -1.13 9.75 1.12
C THR A 186 -0.75 10.05 -0.33
N VAL A 187 -0.19 11.23 -0.57
CA VAL A 187 0.21 11.65 -1.91
C VAL A 187 1.31 10.74 -2.45
N ALA A 188 1.19 10.36 -3.71
CA ALA A 188 2.19 9.54 -4.39
C ALA A 188 3.46 10.34 -4.71
N CYS A 189 4.34 10.50 -3.73
CA CYS A 189 5.67 11.08 -3.88
C CYS A 189 6.72 10.19 -3.20
N ASN A 190 7.95 10.23 -3.71
CA ASN A 190 9.02 9.38 -3.19
C ASN A 190 9.33 9.63 -1.71
N PRO A 191 9.42 10.88 -1.21
CA PRO A 191 9.71 11.12 0.20
C PRO A 191 8.70 10.48 1.15
N ASP A 192 7.40 10.55 0.86
CA ASP A 192 6.38 9.96 1.71
C ASP A 192 6.37 8.42 1.61
N ALA A 193 6.60 7.88 0.41
CA ALA A 193 6.75 6.44 0.20
C ALA A 193 7.96 5.90 1.01
N GLU A 194 9.12 6.54 0.91
CA GLU A 194 10.33 6.16 1.63
C GLU A 194 10.15 6.26 3.15
N ARG A 195 9.43 7.29 3.65
CA ARG A 195 9.13 7.44 5.08
C ARG A 195 8.22 6.32 5.61
N LEU A 196 7.18 5.96 4.86
CA LEU A 196 6.27 4.87 5.25
C LEU A 196 7.00 3.52 5.22
N LEU A 197 7.76 3.25 4.15
CA LEU A 197 8.56 2.02 4.05
C LEU A 197 9.64 1.95 5.13
N GLY A 198 10.34 3.06 5.41
CA GLY A 198 11.34 3.14 6.48
C GLY A 198 10.78 2.89 7.89
N ARG A 199 9.47 3.06 8.09
CA ARG A 199 8.76 2.71 9.33
C ARG A 199 8.28 1.25 9.37
N GLY A 200 8.54 0.49 8.34
CA GLY A 200 8.10 -0.89 8.26
C GLY A 200 6.64 -1.04 7.83
N GLU A 201 6.01 -0.03 7.22
CA GLU A 201 4.62 -0.09 6.77
C GLU A 201 4.46 -0.91 5.48
N LEU A 202 3.25 -1.45 5.25
CA LEU A 202 2.85 -1.95 3.94
C LEU A 202 2.33 -0.78 3.11
N VAL A 203 2.96 -0.53 1.97
CA VAL A 203 2.62 0.59 1.09
C VAL A 203 2.05 0.05 -0.21
N GLY A 204 0.93 0.60 -0.66
CA GLY A 204 0.26 0.20 -1.91
C GLY A 204 0.39 1.27 -2.99
N VAL A 205 0.77 0.87 -4.21
CA VAL A 205 0.87 1.77 -5.35
C VAL A 205 0.31 1.12 -6.61
N PHE A 206 -0.30 1.96 -7.46
CA PHE A 206 -0.87 1.57 -8.75
C PHE A 206 -0.18 2.40 -9.86
N PRO A 207 0.95 1.91 -10.43
CA PRO A 207 1.81 2.74 -11.28
C PRO A 207 1.21 3.13 -12.63
N GLU A 208 0.12 2.50 -13.06
CA GLU A 208 -0.65 2.92 -14.23
C GLU A 208 -1.33 4.29 -14.02
N GLY A 209 -1.66 4.62 -12.76
CA GLY A 209 -2.33 5.86 -12.40
C GLY A 209 -3.63 6.06 -13.18
N PHE A 210 -3.94 7.31 -13.57
CA PHE A 210 -5.17 7.62 -14.30
C PHE A 210 -5.31 6.91 -15.65
N LYS A 211 -4.21 6.43 -16.25
CA LYS A 211 -4.27 5.66 -17.50
C LYS A 211 -4.87 4.27 -17.27
N GLY A 212 -4.61 3.68 -16.11
CA GLY A 212 -5.22 2.41 -15.70
C GLY A 212 -6.71 2.57 -15.41
N VAL A 213 -7.04 3.48 -14.48
CA VAL A 213 -8.44 3.74 -14.07
C VAL A 213 -9.31 4.22 -15.24
N GLY A 214 -8.77 5.09 -16.11
CA GLY A 214 -9.45 5.65 -17.28
C GLY A 214 -9.41 4.78 -18.54
N LYS A 215 -9.05 3.52 -18.43
CA LYS A 215 -8.98 2.56 -19.53
C LYS A 215 -10.38 2.20 -20.03
N LEU A 216 -10.54 2.11 -21.35
CA LEU A 216 -11.79 1.61 -21.93
C LEU A 216 -11.96 0.11 -21.67
N TYR A 217 -13.20 -0.31 -21.49
CA TYR A 217 -13.53 -1.72 -21.24
C TYR A 217 -13.04 -2.67 -22.35
N ALA A 218 -12.94 -2.18 -23.59
CA ALA A 218 -12.35 -2.94 -24.69
C ALA A 218 -10.86 -3.31 -24.48
N ASP A 219 -10.15 -2.51 -23.69
CA ASP A 219 -8.75 -2.71 -23.34
C ASP A 219 -8.54 -3.24 -21.93
N ARG A 220 -9.61 -3.80 -21.32
CA ARG A 220 -9.50 -4.38 -19.98
C ARG A 220 -8.40 -5.42 -19.88
N TYR A 221 -7.76 -5.50 -18.73
CA TYR A 221 -6.67 -6.45 -18.42
C TYR A 221 -5.40 -6.29 -19.26
N LYS A 222 -5.32 -5.26 -20.09
CA LYS A 222 -4.07 -4.86 -20.74
C LYS A 222 -3.43 -3.76 -19.92
N LEU A 223 -2.33 -4.09 -19.24
CA LEU A 223 -1.61 -3.13 -18.42
C LEU A 223 -1.11 -1.96 -19.24
N GLN A 224 -1.38 -0.76 -18.77
CA GLN A 224 -0.77 0.45 -19.30
C GLN A 224 0.69 0.52 -18.85
N ARG A 225 1.48 1.35 -19.56
CA ARG A 225 2.87 1.55 -19.19
C ARG A 225 2.95 2.13 -17.77
N PHE A 226 3.73 1.49 -16.92
CA PHE A 226 4.07 2.04 -15.61
C PHE A 226 4.82 3.36 -15.77
N GLY A 227 4.63 4.27 -14.84
CA GLY A 227 5.25 5.60 -14.90
C GLY A 227 6.78 5.57 -14.86
N ARG A 228 7.40 6.61 -14.34
CA ARG A 228 8.85 6.79 -14.35
C ARG A 228 9.64 5.87 -13.39
N GLY A 229 9.04 4.84 -12.82
CA GLY A 229 9.71 3.92 -11.91
C GLY A 229 9.98 4.47 -10.49
N GLY A 230 9.40 5.61 -10.11
CA GLY A 230 9.61 6.19 -8.78
C GLY A 230 9.30 5.24 -7.62
N PHE A 231 8.32 4.36 -7.79
CA PHE A 231 8.01 3.33 -6.80
C PHE A 231 9.15 2.31 -6.64
N VAL A 232 9.85 1.99 -7.73
CA VAL A 232 11.03 1.11 -7.70
C VAL A 232 12.17 1.81 -6.96
N SER A 233 12.47 3.08 -7.29
CA SER A 233 13.52 3.84 -6.61
C SER A 233 13.27 3.92 -5.10
N ALA A 234 12.02 4.12 -4.67
CA ALA A 234 11.66 4.12 -3.25
C ALA A 234 11.89 2.75 -2.59
N ALA A 235 11.51 1.66 -3.26
CA ALA A 235 11.76 0.30 -2.77
C ALA A 235 13.26 0.00 -2.67
N LEU A 236 14.04 0.36 -3.69
CA LEU A 236 15.49 0.17 -3.69
C LEU A 236 16.17 0.95 -2.56
N ARG A 237 15.87 2.25 -2.40
CA ARG A 237 16.48 3.08 -1.34
C ARG A 237 16.19 2.58 0.07
N THR A 238 15.07 1.90 0.26
CA THR A 238 14.67 1.36 1.57
C THR A 238 14.98 -0.14 1.72
N GLY A 239 15.52 -0.80 0.69
CA GLY A 239 15.73 -2.26 0.69
C GLY A 239 14.44 -3.06 0.85
N THR A 240 13.29 -2.47 0.48
CA THR A 240 11.96 -3.04 0.72
C THR A 240 11.55 -3.98 -0.40
N PRO A 241 11.12 -5.23 -0.13
CA PRO A 241 10.65 -6.13 -1.16
C PRO A 241 9.42 -5.59 -1.89
N ILE A 242 9.38 -5.75 -3.22
CA ILE A 242 8.22 -5.41 -4.05
C ILE A 242 7.34 -6.65 -4.16
N ILE A 243 6.06 -6.52 -3.83
CA ILE A 243 5.06 -7.58 -3.93
C ILE A 243 4.08 -7.23 -5.05
N PRO A 244 4.23 -7.79 -6.26
CA PRO A 244 3.26 -7.60 -7.32
C PRO A 244 1.91 -8.21 -6.93
N VAL A 245 0.81 -7.55 -7.26
CA VAL A 245 -0.56 -8.05 -7.03
C VAL A 245 -1.39 -7.90 -8.29
N ALA A 246 -2.07 -8.97 -8.68
CA ALA A 246 -3.00 -8.98 -9.80
C ALA A 246 -4.44 -8.94 -9.28
N ILE A 247 -5.26 -8.03 -9.84
CA ILE A 247 -6.65 -7.83 -9.49
C ILE A 247 -7.51 -8.01 -10.73
N VAL A 248 -8.34 -9.04 -10.72
CA VAL A 248 -9.34 -9.32 -11.75
C VAL A 248 -10.72 -9.06 -11.17
N GLY A 249 -11.63 -8.47 -11.95
CA GLY A 249 -13.01 -8.15 -11.57
C GLY A 249 -13.29 -6.65 -11.43
N ALA A 250 -12.29 -5.85 -11.14
CA ALA A 250 -12.47 -4.41 -10.98
C ALA A 250 -12.85 -3.68 -12.28
N GLU A 251 -12.41 -4.18 -13.42
CA GLU A 251 -12.72 -3.59 -14.74
C GLU A 251 -14.17 -3.80 -15.16
N GLU A 252 -14.84 -4.85 -14.66
CA GLU A 252 -16.26 -5.10 -14.87
C GLU A 252 -17.17 -4.38 -13.87
N THR A 253 -16.59 -3.83 -12.81
CA THR A 253 -17.36 -3.12 -11.78
C THR A 253 -18.01 -1.84 -12.32
N TYR A 254 -17.27 -1.08 -13.12
CA TYR A 254 -17.71 0.12 -13.83
C TYR A 254 -17.14 0.12 -15.25
N PRO A 255 -17.67 -0.69 -16.18
CA PRO A 255 -17.12 -0.81 -17.53
C PRO A 255 -17.18 0.52 -18.25
N MET A 256 -16.04 1.16 -18.51
CA MET A 256 -15.97 2.41 -19.24
C MET A 256 -16.09 2.15 -20.74
N LEU A 257 -17.26 2.45 -21.31
CA LEU A 257 -17.57 2.28 -22.73
C LEU A 257 -17.02 3.42 -23.60
N ALA A 258 -17.00 4.63 -23.03
CA ALA A 258 -16.48 5.82 -23.71
C ALA A 258 -15.97 6.85 -22.68
N ASP A 259 -15.14 7.78 -23.17
CA ASP A 259 -14.68 8.97 -22.47
C ASP A 259 -15.12 10.23 -23.23
N ILE A 260 -15.94 11.08 -22.60
CA ILE A 260 -16.37 12.35 -23.17
C ILE A 260 -15.31 13.42 -22.89
N LYS A 261 -14.24 13.43 -23.70
CA LYS A 261 -13.09 14.34 -23.54
C LYS A 261 -13.44 15.84 -23.44
N PRO A 262 -14.39 16.41 -24.21
CA PRO A 262 -14.76 17.81 -24.05
C PRO A 262 -15.31 18.12 -22.66
N LEU A 263 -16.14 17.23 -22.12
CA LEU A 263 -16.75 17.38 -20.80
C LEU A 263 -15.71 17.18 -19.69
N ALA A 264 -14.80 16.20 -19.84
CA ALA A 264 -13.67 16.00 -18.94
C ALA A 264 -12.80 17.26 -18.83
N ARG A 265 -12.48 17.92 -19.97
CA ARG A 265 -11.71 19.18 -19.99
C ARG A 265 -12.45 20.32 -19.31
N LEU A 266 -13.77 20.48 -19.58
CA LEU A 266 -14.61 21.51 -18.95
C LEU A 266 -14.62 21.37 -17.42
N LEU A 267 -14.72 20.13 -16.93
CA LEU A 267 -14.78 19.81 -15.49
C LEU A 267 -13.38 19.66 -14.85
N LYS A 268 -12.31 19.82 -15.62
CA LYS A 268 -10.91 19.60 -15.17
C LYS A 268 -10.67 18.21 -14.59
N LEU A 269 -11.36 17.21 -15.13
CA LEU A 269 -11.22 15.80 -14.77
C LEU A 269 -10.26 15.10 -15.76
N PRO A 270 -9.58 14.02 -15.35
CA PRO A 270 -8.71 13.24 -16.23
C PRO A 270 -9.48 12.52 -17.34
N TYR A 271 -10.72 12.17 -17.08
CA TYR A 271 -11.69 11.58 -18.02
C TYR A 271 -13.11 11.87 -17.53
N PHE A 272 -14.11 11.78 -18.42
CA PHE A 272 -15.53 11.77 -18.09
C PHE A 272 -16.14 10.45 -18.58
N PRO A 273 -16.39 9.49 -17.67
CA PRO A 273 -16.75 8.14 -18.07
C PRO A 273 -18.18 8.03 -18.56
N VAL A 274 -18.38 7.18 -19.54
CA VAL A 274 -19.70 6.64 -19.91
C VAL A 274 -19.66 5.16 -19.60
N THR A 275 -20.53 4.72 -18.69
CA THR A 275 -20.70 3.31 -18.32
C THR A 275 -22.11 2.85 -18.67
N PRO A 276 -22.48 1.58 -18.55
CA PRO A 276 -23.85 1.11 -18.75
C PRO A 276 -24.87 1.81 -17.85
N THR A 277 -24.44 2.30 -16.69
CA THR A 277 -25.29 2.90 -15.66
C THR A 277 -25.13 4.42 -15.55
N PHE A 278 -23.93 4.95 -15.80
CA PHE A 278 -23.66 6.39 -15.73
C PHE A 278 -23.39 6.98 -17.14
N PRO A 279 -23.95 8.15 -17.52
CA PRO A 279 -24.70 9.09 -16.67
C PRO A 279 -26.22 8.81 -16.57
N TRP A 280 -26.75 7.80 -17.23
CA TRP A 280 -28.19 7.57 -17.44
C TRP A 280 -28.99 7.44 -16.15
N LEU A 281 -28.42 6.76 -15.14
CA LEU A 281 -29.06 6.57 -13.84
C LEU A 281 -28.63 7.64 -12.82
N GLY A 282 -27.89 8.69 -13.23
CA GLY A 282 -27.41 9.72 -12.33
C GLY A 282 -26.61 9.14 -11.15
N PRO A 283 -26.94 9.50 -9.88
CA PRO A 283 -26.24 8.97 -8.70
C PRO A 283 -26.31 7.46 -8.54
N LEU A 284 -27.35 6.80 -9.03
CA LEU A 284 -27.46 5.32 -9.02
C LEU A 284 -26.41 4.66 -9.93
N GLY A 285 -25.87 5.40 -10.89
CA GLY A 285 -24.73 4.94 -11.70
C GLY A 285 -23.44 4.73 -10.90
N ALA A 286 -23.37 5.22 -9.66
CA ALA A 286 -22.27 4.96 -8.74
C ALA A 286 -22.37 3.60 -8.03
N VAL A 287 -23.49 2.87 -8.17
CA VAL A 287 -23.62 1.51 -7.64
C VAL A 287 -22.76 0.57 -8.48
N PRO A 288 -21.78 -0.14 -7.88
CA PRO A 288 -20.90 -1.05 -8.61
C PRO A 288 -21.66 -2.26 -9.15
N LEU A 289 -21.31 -2.73 -10.34
CA LEU A 289 -21.84 -4.01 -10.84
C LEU A 289 -21.26 -5.18 -10.02
N PRO A 290 -22.03 -6.27 -9.81
CA PRO A 290 -21.65 -7.37 -8.94
C PRO A 290 -20.69 -8.36 -9.63
N SER A 291 -19.55 -7.86 -10.12
CA SER A 291 -18.52 -8.68 -10.73
C SER A 291 -17.83 -9.59 -9.71
N LYS A 292 -17.44 -10.78 -10.13
CA LYS A 292 -16.61 -11.71 -9.33
C LYS A 292 -15.16 -11.22 -9.34
N TRP A 293 -14.55 -11.09 -8.16
CA TRP A 293 -13.15 -10.63 -8.04
C TRP A 293 -12.20 -11.76 -7.66
N LEU A 294 -11.04 -11.75 -8.28
CA LEU A 294 -9.90 -12.58 -7.90
C LEU A 294 -8.71 -11.66 -7.63
N ILE A 295 -8.04 -11.84 -6.50
CA ILE A 295 -6.85 -11.09 -6.11
C ILE A 295 -5.73 -12.08 -5.80
N GLU A 296 -4.57 -11.93 -6.44
CA GLU A 296 -3.42 -12.77 -6.17
C GLU A 296 -2.18 -11.91 -5.84
N PHE A 297 -1.63 -12.09 -4.64
CA PHE A 297 -0.32 -11.57 -4.27
C PHE A 297 0.74 -12.50 -4.84
N CYS A 298 1.59 -11.99 -5.74
CA CYS A 298 2.66 -12.74 -6.40
C CYS A 298 3.87 -12.92 -5.46
N PRO A 299 4.85 -13.76 -5.81
CA PRO A 299 6.09 -13.89 -5.05
C PRO A 299 6.78 -12.53 -4.90
N PRO A 300 7.32 -12.22 -3.70
CA PRO A 300 8.07 -10.99 -3.49
C PRO A 300 9.33 -10.93 -4.33
N ILE A 301 9.64 -9.76 -4.86
CA ILE A 301 10.90 -9.45 -5.55
C ILE A 301 11.79 -8.75 -4.54
N PRO A 302 12.90 -9.36 -4.09
CA PRO A 302 13.81 -8.75 -3.13
C PRO A 302 14.56 -7.58 -3.76
N THR A 303 14.83 -6.53 -2.98
CA THR A 303 15.53 -5.31 -3.44
C THR A 303 16.72 -4.94 -2.56
N ASP A 304 16.91 -5.63 -1.44
CA ASP A 304 17.96 -5.39 -0.45
C ASP A 304 19.38 -5.40 -1.02
N HIS A 305 19.63 -6.23 -2.02
CA HIS A 305 20.91 -6.35 -2.73
C HIS A 305 21.13 -5.28 -3.82
N LEU A 306 20.14 -4.42 -4.08
CA LEU A 306 20.17 -3.39 -5.13
C LEU A 306 20.07 -1.94 -4.58
N VAL A 307 20.25 -1.74 -3.29
CA VAL A 307 20.10 -0.43 -2.63
C VAL A 307 20.97 0.65 -3.28
N ASP A 308 22.22 0.33 -3.62
CA ASP A 308 23.16 1.25 -4.26
C ASP A 308 22.80 1.59 -5.72
N SER A 309 21.84 0.85 -6.30
CA SER A 309 21.39 1.04 -7.68
C SER A 309 20.07 1.80 -7.79
N ALA A 310 19.61 2.44 -6.71
CA ALA A 310 18.31 3.14 -6.66
C ALA A 310 18.19 4.30 -7.65
N ASP A 311 19.32 4.87 -8.07
CA ASP A 311 19.41 5.99 -9.03
C ASP A 311 19.88 5.54 -10.43
N ASP A 312 20.10 4.23 -10.64
CA ASP A 312 20.42 3.67 -11.98
C ASP A 312 19.12 3.52 -12.80
N PRO A 313 18.95 4.32 -13.88
CA PRO A 313 17.73 4.28 -14.68
C PRO A 313 17.47 2.92 -15.33
N LEU A 314 18.53 2.15 -15.65
CA LEU A 314 18.41 0.84 -16.28
C LEU A 314 17.91 -0.21 -15.30
N VAL A 315 18.44 -0.22 -14.07
CA VAL A 315 17.99 -1.12 -12.99
C VAL A 315 16.53 -0.81 -12.65
N VAL A 316 16.20 0.47 -12.46
CA VAL A 316 14.83 0.93 -12.18
C VAL A 316 13.85 0.53 -13.29
N PHE A 317 14.24 0.71 -14.56
CA PHE A 317 13.40 0.35 -15.70
C PHE A 317 13.18 -1.17 -15.78
N ASN A 318 14.25 -1.96 -15.69
CA ASN A 318 14.17 -3.42 -15.79
C ASN A 318 13.30 -4.01 -14.67
N LEU A 319 13.47 -3.52 -13.44
CA LEU A 319 12.67 -3.98 -12.30
C LEU A 319 11.20 -3.56 -12.42
N ALA A 320 10.92 -2.34 -12.90
CA ALA A 320 9.55 -1.89 -13.16
C ALA A 320 8.87 -2.74 -14.24
N ASP A 321 9.60 -3.11 -15.30
CA ASP A 321 9.08 -3.97 -16.38
C ASP A 321 8.88 -5.41 -15.90
N GLN A 322 9.79 -5.96 -15.10
CA GLN A 322 9.62 -7.26 -14.43
C GLN A 322 8.35 -7.32 -13.58
N VAL A 323 8.11 -6.30 -12.75
CA VAL A 323 6.90 -6.20 -11.93
C VAL A 323 5.65 -6.17 -12.81
N ARG A 324 5.67 -5.33 -13.86
CA ARG A 324 4.56 -5.21 -14.81
C ARG A 324 4.26 -6.53 -15.52
N GLU A 325 5.30 -7.23 -15.97
CA GLU A 325 5.14 -8.51 -16.66
C GLU A 325 4.61 -9.59 -15.72
N THR A 326 5.10 -9.66 -14.49
CA THR A 326 4.59 -10.57 -13.46
C THR A 326 3.09 -10.37 -13.24
N ILE A 327 2.64 -9.11 -13.10
CA ILE A 327 1.21 -8.81 -12.95
C ILE A 327 0.43 -9.22 -14.20
N GLN A 328 0.93 -8.90 -15.40
CA GLN A 328 0.24 -9.21 -16.66
C GLN A 328 0.07 -10.72 -16.86
N GLN A 329 1.08 -11.52 -16.57
CA GLN A 329 1.02 -12.98 -16.64
C GLN A 329 0.02 -13.54 -15.62
N THR A 330 0.06 -13.03 -14.38
CA THR A 330 -0.88 -13.46 -13.33
C THR A 330 -2.33 -13.08 -13.66
N LEU A 331 -2.56 -11.91 -14.27
CA LEU A 331 -3.89 -11.53 -14.77
C LEU A 331 -4.43 -12.56 -15.78
N HIS A 332 -3.62 -13.01 -16.72
CA HIS A 332 -4.04 -14.03 -17.69
C HIS A 332 -4.41 -15.34 -16.99
N GLN A 333 -3.61 -15.81 -16.03
CA GLN A 333 -3.88 -17.02 -15.27
C GLN A 333 -5.17 -16.92 -14.43
N LEU A 334 -5.43 -15.74 -13.84
CA LEU A 334 -6.66 -15.50 -13.08
C LEU A 334 -7.89 -15.44 -13.97
N LEU A 335 -7.78 -14.88 -15.17
CA LEU A 335 -8.87 -14.83 -16.15
C LEU A 335 -9.28 -16.25 -16.61
N GLU A 336 -8.32 -17.15 -16.78
CA GLU A 336 -8.60 -18.57 -17.08
C GLU A 336 -9.37 -19.25 -15.96
N LYS A 337 -9.09 -18.89 -14.69
CA LYS A 337 -9.83 -19.41 -13.51
C LYS A 337 -11.24 -18.83 -13.36
N ARG A 338 -11.54 -17.71 -14.03
CA ARG A 338 -12.82 -16.99 -13.94
C ARG A 338 -13.49 -16.85 -15.31
N PRO A 339 -14.14 -17.92 -15.81
CA PRO A 339 -14.76 -17.90 -17.14
C PRO A 339 -15.97 -16.94 -17.23
N ASP A 340 -16.68 -16.71 -16.11
CA ASP A 340 -17.82 -15.80 -16.06
C ASP A 340 -17.58 -14.65 -15.08
N PRO A 341 -17.52 -13.39 -15.57
CA PRO A 341 -17.35 -12.21 -14.72
C PRO A 341 -18.46 -11.99 -13.70
N PHE A 342 -19.68 -12.45 -13.96
CA PHE A 342 -20.86 -12.23 -13.11
C PHE A 342 -21.43 -13.52 -12.51
N GLY A 343 -20.82 -14.64 -12.80
CA GLY A 343 -21.19 -15.94 -12.26
C GLY A 343 -21.06 -16.05 -10.74
N PRO A 344 -21.60 -17.11 -10.14
CA PRO A 344 -21.54 -17.35 -8.69
C PRO A 344 -20.13 -17.55 -8.16
#